data_efd7c442cdb5745371c5aea3589ed5a8
#
_entry.id   efd7c442cdb5745371c5aea3589ed5a8
#
_cell.length_a   1.000
_cell.length_b   1.000
_cell.length_c   1.000
_cell.angle_alpha   90.00
_cell.angle_beta   90.00
_cell.angle_gamma   90.00
#
_symmetry.space_group_name_H-M   'P 1'
#
loop_
_entity.id
_entity.type
_entity.pdbx_description
1 polymer ?
#
loop_
_entity_poly.entity_id
_entity_poly.type
_entity_poly.pdbx_seq_one_letter_code
_entity_poly.pdbx_strand_id
1 'polypeptide(L)'
;MTDFNNAARSWDSNSIHAQRSEAIARNLLERVQIQPEMNALEFGAGTGILSFMLADRFSSITMMDSASEMVAVMQEKVDGSSSKKLKPLLFDLTKETYDVEKFDCILSQMALHHVANTEVIISRFFGILRKEGFLAIADLDAEDGSFHGAGFDGHNGFDVVELEKIMRKAGFRSVQTEICFHMTKMTPEGPKDYPIFLMIATN
;
A
#
# COMPACT_ATOMS: atom_id res chain seq x y z
N MET A 1 18.71 4.00 1.95
CA MET A 1 17.43 3.28 2.19
C MET A 1 16.84 3.78 3.49
N THR A 2 15.54 4.10 3.51
CA THR A 2 14.86 4.46 4.78
C THR A 2 14.90 3.26 5.71
N ASP A 3 15.44 3.43 6.90
CA ASP A 3 15.36 2.42 7.95
C ASP A 3 13.97 2.53 8.62
N PHE A 4 13.03 1.72 8.15
CA PHE A 4 11.66 1.72 8.62
C PHE A 4 11.54 1.35 10.10
N ASN A 5 12.44 0.52 10.65
CA ASN A 5 12.46 0.21 12.06
C ASN A 5 12.77 1.47 12.89
N ASN A 6 13.77 2.24 12.51
CA ASN A 6 14.11 3.48 13.21
C ASN A 6 13.04 4.57 13.04
N ALA A 7 12.30 4.59 11.92
CA ALA A 7 11.28 5.59 11.65
C ALA A 7 9.93 5.30 12.34
N ALA A 8 9.67 4.05 12.73
CA ALA A 8 8.34 3.58 13.13
C ALA A 8 7.69 4.42 14.24
N ARG A 9 8.42 4.71 15.33
CA ARG A 9 7.91 5.45 16.50
C ARG A 9 7.50 6.90 16.20
N SER A 10 8.09 7.52 15.17
CA SER A 10 7.79 8.90 14.76
C SER A 10 6.94 8.98 13.50
N TRP A 11 6.60 7.84 12.88
CA TRP A 11 5.94 7.80 11.57
C TRP A 11 4.64 8.57 11.52
N ASP A 12 3.78 8.38 12.51
CA ASP A 12 2.46 9.02 12.58
C ASP A 12 2.53 10.52 12.95
N SER A 13 3.69 11.03 13.41
CA SER A 13 3.87 12.45 13.70
C SER A 13 3.94 13.32 12.44
N ASN A 14 4.23 12.73 11.28
CA ASN A 14 4.21 13.41 10.00
C ASN A 14 2.79 13.42 9.42
N SER A 15 2.13 14.56 9.50
CA SER A 15 0.74 14.74 9.06
C SER A 15 0.49 14.40 7.59
N ILE A 16 1.52 14.46 6.72
CA ILE A 16 1.38 14.12 5.30
C ILE A 16 1.00 12.64 5.11
N HIS A 17 1.44 11.74 6.00
CA HIS A 17 1.09 10.34 5.93
C HIS A 17 -0.42 10.13 6.15
N ALA A 18 -0.99 10.83 7.14
CA ALA A 18 -2.43 10.78 7.40
C ALA A 18 -3.24 11.41 6.26
N GLN A 19 -2.85 12.59 5.78
CA GLN A 19 -3.53 13.29 4.67
C GLN A 19 -3.54 12.44 3.40
N ARG A 20 -2.41 11.83 3.06
CA ARG A 20 -2.30 10.92 1.91
C ARG A 20 -3.19 9.69 2.08
N SER A 21 -3.15 9.02 3.23
CA SER A 21 -3.98 7.84 3.50
C SER A 21 -5.47 8.19 3.46
N GLU A 22 -5.88 9.36 3.95
CA GLU A 22 -7.27 9.84 3.86
C GLU A 22 -7.69 10.07 2.41
N ALA A 23 -6.85 10.70 1.58
CA ALA A 23 -7.13 10.88 0.16
C ALA A 23 -7.26 9.53 -0.56
N ILE A 24 -6.35 8.57 -0.30
CA ILE A 24 -6.39 7.23 -0.87
C ILE A 24 -7.67 6.49 -0.43
N ALA A 25 -7.99 6.51 0.87
CA ALA A 25 -9.21 5.86 1.38
C ALA A 25 -10.46 6.43 0.73
N ARG A 26 -10.58 7.75 0.63
CA ARG A 26 -11.72 8.42 -0.02
C ARG A 26 -11.84 8.00 -1.49
N ASN A 27 -10.76 8.12 -2.26
CA ASN A 27 -10.75 7.78 -3.68
C ASN A 27 -11.06 6.29 -3.91
N LEU A 28 -10.56 5.38 -3.06
CA LEU A 28 -10.90 3.97 -3.10
C LEU A 28 -12.41 3.75 -2.89
N LEU A 29 -12.99 4.33 -1.83
CA LEU A 29 -14.40 4.15 -1.48
C LEU A 29 -15.38 4.74 -2.50
N GLU A 30 -14.96 5.73 -3.28
CA GLU A 30 -15.74 6.28 -4.40
C GLU A 30 -15.80 5.35 -5.61
N ARG A 31 -14.84 4.43 -5.76
CA ARG A 31 -14.67 3.59 -6.96
C ARG A 31 -14.96 2.13 -6.76
N VAL A 32 -14.86 1.66 -5.53
CA VAL A 32 -15.07 0.25 -5.21
C VAL A 32 -16.16 0.10 -4.16
N GLN A 33 -17.14 -0.74 -4.45
CA GLN A 33 -18.15 -1.11 -3.47
C GLN A 33 -17.58 -2.21 -2.57
N ILE A 34 -17.15 -1.84 -1.37
CA ILE A 34 -16.69 -2.79 -0.35
C ILE A 34 -17.91 -3.35 0.39
N GLN A 35 -18.01 -4.68 0.43
CA GLN A 35 -19.04 -5.36 1.20
C GLN A 35 -18.53 -5.63 2.63
N PRO A 36 -19.36 -5.50 3.68
CA PRO A 36 -18.94 -5.65 5.08
C PRO A 36 -18.32 -7.03 5.41
N GLU A 37 -18.60 -8.04 4.62
CA GLU A 37 -18.12 -9.41 4.77
C GLU A 37 -16.71 -9.61 4.19
N MET A 38 -16.25 -8.70 3.34
CA MET A 38 -14.93 -8.79 2.70
C MET A 38 -13.82 -8.70 3.73
N ASN A 39 -12.78 -9.52 3.55
CA ASN A 39 -11.51 -9.39 4.25
C ASN A 39 -10.47 -8.73 3.34
N ALA A 40 -9.55 -7.97 3.95
CA ALA A 40 -8.49 -7.29 3.24
C ALA A 40 -7.10 -7.63 3.77
N LEU A 41 -6.10 -7.50 2.89
CA LEU A 41 -4.69 -7.42 3.22
C LEU A 41 -4.19 -6.02 2.88
N GLU A 42 -3.52 -5.34 3.80
CA GLU A 42 -2.66 -4.20 3.47
C GLU A 42 -1.20 -4.66 3.45
N PHE A 43 -0.57 -4.58 2.27
CA PHE A 43 0.85 -4.89 2.07
C PHE A 43 1.71 -3.65 2.29
N GLY A 44 2.76 -3.77 3.10
CA GLY A 44 3.59 -2.64 3.51
C GLY A 44 2.80 -1.64 4.36
N ALA A 45 2.05 -2.15 5.33
CA ALA A 45 1.08 -1.37 6.11
C ALA A 45 1.73 -0.28 6.98
N GLY A 46 3.05 -0.34 7.23
CA GLY A 46 3.75 0.59 8.10
C GLY A 46 3.16 0.55 9.51
N THR A 47 2.67 1.68 10.01
CA THR A 47 1.97 1.78 11.29
C THR A 47 0.45 1.55 11.19
N GLY A 48 -0.06 1.15 10.01
CA GLY A 48 -1.46 0.80 9.76
C GLY A 48 -2.41 1.98 9.55
N ILE A 49 -1.93 3.19 9.22
CA ILE A 49 -2.78 4.38 9.12
C ILE A 49 -3.99 4.16 8.21
N LEU A 50 -3.79 3.62 7.00
CA LEU A 50 -4.87 3.37 6.05
C LEU A 50 -5.84 2.29 6.56
N SER A 51 -5.31 1.18 7.11
CA SER A 51 -6.13 0.10 7.67
C SER A 51 -7.02 0.58 8.82
N PHE A 52 -6.50 1.45 9.71
CA PHE A 52 -7.32 2.03 10.77
C PHE A 52 -8.46 2.90 10.23
N MET A 53 -8.25 3.66 9.15
CA MET A 53 -9.30 4.46 8.49
C MET A 53 -10.37 3.59 7.81
N LEU A 54 -9.99 2.41 7.33
CA LEU A 54 -10.88 1.50 6.60
C LEU A 54 -11.47 0.36 7.45
N ALA A 55 -11.10 0.25 8.73
CA ALA A 55 -11.46 -0.87 9.61
C ALA A 55 -12.97 -1.18 9.65
N ASP A 56 -13.81 -0.16 9.62
CA ASP A 56 -15.27 -0.34 9.68
C ASP A 56 -15.88 -0.83 8.36
N ARG A 57 -15.12 -0.75 7.26
CA ARG A 57 -15.58 -1.14 5.92
C ARG A 57 -15.42 -2.62 5.64
N PHE A 58 -14.52 -3.31 6.35
CA PHE A 58 -14.19 -4.71 6.15
C PHE A 58 -14.60 -5.59 7.34
N SER A 59 -14.73 -6.89 7.11
CA SER A 59 -14.87 -7.88 8.19
C SER A 59 -13.58 -8.00 8.99
N SER A 60 -12.42 -7.96 8.31
CA SER A 60 -11.09 -7.89 8.92
C SER A 60 -10.06 -7.33 7.93
N ILE A 61 -8.97 -6.75 8.45
CA ILE A 61 -7.81 -6.32 7.67
C ILE A 61 -6.56 -6.93 8.29
N THR A 62 -5.82 -7.71 7.52
CA THR A 62 -4.48 -8.17 7.87
C THR A 62 -3.48 -7.08 7.47
N MET A 63 -2.81 -6.48 8.43
CA MET A 63 -1.83 -5.41 8.24
C MET A 63 -0.43 -6.04 8.20
N MET A 64 0.05 -6.30 6.99
CA MET A 64 1.33 -6.99 6.75
C MET A 64 2.45 -6.00 6.54
N ASP A 65 3.54 -6.16 7.29
CA ASP A 65 4.78 -5.42 7.09
C ASP A 65 6.01 -6.30 7.39
N SER A 66 7.13 -6.01 6.73
CA SER A 66 8.40 -6.71 6.93
C SER A 66 9.27 -6.08 8.02
N ALA A 67 8.97 -4.85 8.46
CA ALA A 67 9.68 -4.14 9.51
C ALA A 67 9.06 -4.43 10.89
N SER A 68 9.82 -5.09 11.76
CA SER A 68 9.33 -5.53 13.08
C SER A 68 8.85 -4.37 13.97
N GLU A 69 9.51 -3.21 13.92
CA GLU A 69 9.11 -2.04 14.72
C GLU A 69 7.81 -1.39 14.18
N MET A 70 7.57 -1.42 12.86
CA MET A 70 6.29 -1.02 12.29
C MET A 70 5.17 -1.91 12.83
N VAL A 71 5.38 -3.24 12.82
CA VAL A 71 4.40 -4.19 13.35
C VAL A 71 4.20 -4.02 14.85
N ALA A 72 5.25 -3.72 15.62
CA ALA A 72 5.13 -3.44 17.04
C ALA A 72 4.25 -2.20 17.31
N VAL A 73 4.44 -1.12 16.56
CA VAL A 73 3.59 0.09 16.65
C VAL A 73 2.15 -0.22 16.24
N MET A 74 1.94 -0.99 15.15
CA MET A 74 0.59 -1.47 14.80
C MET A 74 -0.08 -2.22 15.94
N GLN A 75 0.64 -3.15 16.57
CA GLN A 75 0.11 -3.95 17.69
C GLN A 75 -0.27 -3.09 18.88
N GLU A 76 0.60 -2.14 19.29
CA GLU A 76 0.31 -1.18 20.36
C GLU A 76 -0.97 -0.37 20.06
N LYS A 77 -1.15 0.07 18.81
CA LYS A 77 -2.35 0.81 18.37
C LYS A 77 -3.61 -0.08 18.42
N VAL A 78 -3.49 -1.34 17.98
CA VAL A 78 -4.59 -2.31 18.04
C VAL A 78 -4.98 -2.60 19.47
N ASP A 79 -4.02 -2.84 20.36
CA ASP A 79 -4.25 -3.10 21.79
C ASP A 79 -4.91 -1.90 22.51
N GLY A 80 -4.57 -0.69 22.09
CA GLY A 80 -5.19 0.55 22.58
C GLY A 80 -6.56 0.87 21.97
N SER A 81 -6.97 0.12 20.93
CA SER A 81 -8.25 0.30 20.23
C SER A 81 -9.30 -0.70 20.69
N SER A 82 -10.57 -0.43 20.36
CA SER A 82 -11.66 -1.40 20.54
C SER A 82 -11.84 -2.33 19.32
N SER A 83 -11.09 -2.11 18.25
CA SER A 83 -11.24 -2.87 17.01
C SER A 83 -10.66 -4.27 17.13
N LYS A 84 -11.50 -5.27 16.85
CA LYS A 84 -11.09 -6.69 16.71
C LYS A 84 -10.84 -7.10 15.25
N LYS A 85 -10.96 -6.15 14.34
CA LYS A 85 -10.88 -6.40 12.90
C LYS A 85 -9.48 -6.26 12.33
N LEU A 86 -8.59 -5.56 13.03
CA LEU A 86 -7.23 -5.26 12.59
C LEU A 86 -6.26 -6.32 13.13
N LYS A 87 -5.46 -6.92 12.23
CA LYS A 87 -4.56 -8.03 12.53
C LYS A 87 -3.15 -7.70 12.06
N PRO A 88 -2.28 -7.16 12.94
CA PRO A 88 -0.86 -6.96 12.60
C PRO A 88 -0.18 -8.28 12.24
N LEU A 89 0.66 -8.27 11.20
CA LEU A 89 1.38 -9.46 10.74
C LEU A 89 2.80 -9.09 10.31
N LEU A 90 3.79 -9.61 11.01
CA LEU A 90 5.19 -9.55 10.57
C LEU A 90 5.42 -10.62 9.51
N PHE A 91 5.54 -10.19 8.25
CA PHE A 91 5.76 -11.10 7.12
C PHE A 91 6.36 -10.37 5.93
N ASP A 92 7.35 -10.98 5.28
CA ASP A 92 7.98 -10.45 4.08
C ASP A 92 7.49 -11.18 2.83
N LEU A 93 6.39 -10.69 2.25
CA LEU A 93 5.80 -11.26 1.03
C LEU A 93 6.74 -11.14 -0.18
N THR A 94 7.83 -10.36 -0.11
CA THR A 94 8.83 -10.31 -1.20
C THR A 94 9.78 -11.51 -1.17
N LYS A 95 9.92 -12.18 -0.04
CA LYS A 95 10.80 -13.35 0.15
C LYS A 95 10.04 -14.66 0.19
N GLU A 96 8.88 -14.67 0.84
CA GLU A 96 8.12 -15.88 1.12
C GLU A 96 6.76 -15.87 0.42
N THR A 97 6.16 -17.04 0.21
CA THR A 97 4.78 -17.17 -0.26
C THR A 97 3.84 -17.22 0.93
N TYR A 98 2.68 -16.56 0.82
CA TYR A 98 1.64 -16.56 1.84
C TYR A 98 0.48 -17.44 1.36
N ASP A 99 0.21 -18.52 2.07
CA ASP A 99 -0.81 -19.52 1.72
C ASP A 99 -1.78 -19.85 2.86
N VAL A 100 -1.82 -18.98 3.89
CA VAL A 100 -2.68 -19.15 5.07
C VAL A 100 -4.14 -18.86 4.75
N GLU A 101 -4.41 -17.76 4.04
CA GLU A 101 -5.77 -17.36 3.62
C GLU A 101 -5.73 -16.57 2.31
N LYS A 102 -6.90 -16.42 1.68
CA LYS A 102 -7.09 -15.54 0.52
C LYS A 102 -7.93 -14.33 0.90
N PHE A 103 -7.72 -13.25 0.16
CA PHE A 103 -8.32 -11.95 0.44
C PHE A 103 -9.28 -11.52 -0.66
N ASP A 104 -10.35 -10.82 -0.28
CA ASP A 104 -11.28 -10.18 -1.22
C ASP A 104 -10.68 -8.87 -1.76
N CYS A 105 -9.81 -8.24 -0.96
CA CYS A 105 -9.13 -7.01 -1.30
C CYS A 105 -7.67 -7.04 -0.87
N ILE A 106 -6.78 -6.55 -1.73
CA ILE A 106 -5.38 -6.27 -1.35
C ILE A 106 -5.14 -4.78 -1.56
N LEU A 107 -4.61 -4.13 -0.54
CA LEU A 107 -4.25 -2.72 -0.52
C LEU A 107 -2.73 -2.59 -0.44
N SER A 108 -2.17 -1.62 -1.12
CA SER A 108 -0.77 -1.20 -0.94
C SER A 108 -0.69 0.32 -1.13
N GLN A 109 -0.09 1.02 -0.17
CA GLN A 109 0.17 2.44 -0.32
C GLN A 109 1.64 2.78 -0.06
N MET A 110 2.30 3.43 -1.02
CA MET A 110 3.69 3.88 -0.91
C MET A 110 4.66 2.80 -0.43
N ALA A 111 4.46 1.58 -0.89
CA ALA A 111 5.27 0.43 -0.51
C ALA A 111 5.84 -0.31 -1.74
N LEU A 112 5.12 -0.28 -2.87
CA LEU A 112 5.54 -1.03 -4.05
C LEU A 112 6.86 -0.52 -4.62
N HIS A 113 7.14 0.78 -4.57
CA HIS A 113 8.40 1.36 -5.06
C HIS A 113 9.65 0.92 -4.26
N HIS A 114 9.46 0.29 -3.09
CA HIS A 114 10.55 -0.36 -2.35
C HIS A 114 10.78 -1.83 -2.74
N VAL A 115 9.91 -2.41 -3.56
CA VAL A 115 9.97 -3.82 -3.94
C VAL A 115 10.80 -4.00 -5.20
N ALA A 116 11.96 -4.65 -5.09
CA ALA A 116 12.90 -4.80 -6.20
C ALA A 116 12.32 -5.53 -7.42
N ASN A 117 11.43 -6.50 -7.23
CA ASN A 117 10.81 -7.26 -8.32
C ASN A 117 9.28 -7.11 -8.33
N THR A 118 8.82 -6.10 -9.06
CA THR A 118 7.40 -5.77 -9.19
C THR A 118 6.58 -6.90 -9.84
N GLU A 119 7.12 -7.61 -10.85
CA GLU A 119 6.40 -8.72 -11.50
C GLU A 119 6.11 -9.85 -10.50
N VAL A 120 7.09 -10.20 -9.68
CA VAL A 120 6.94 -11.28 -8.68
C VAL A 120 5.91 -10.91 -7.63
N ILE A 121 5.96 -9.70 -7.07
CA ILE A 121 5.02 -9.32 -6.01
C ILE A 121 3.58 -9.21 -6.56
N ILE A 122 3.38 -8.65 -7.76
CA ILE A 122 2.07 -8.59 -8.41
C ILE A 122 1.51 -10.00 -8.67
N SER A 123 2.34 -10.94 -9.10
CA SER A 123 1.94 -12.35 -9.25
C SER A 123 1.55 -12.99 -7.91
N ARG A 124 2.26 -12.67 -6.82
CA ARG A 124 1.91 -13.14 -5.47
C ARG A 124 0.58 -12.54 -5.00
N PHE A 125 0.34 -11.26 -5.23
CA PHE A 125 -0.95 -10.63 -4.95
C PHE A 125 -2.08 -11.34 -5.70
N PHE A 126 -1.91 -11.59 -7.00
CA PHE A 126 -2.90 -12.32 -7.79
C PHE A 126 -3.17 -13.72 -7.21
N GLY A 127 -2.12 -14.43 -6.76
CA GLY A 127 -2.20 -15.78 -6.20
C GLY A 127 -2.98 -15.87 -4.89
N ILE A 128 -2.93 -14.82 -4.05
CA ILE A 128 -3.62 -14.77 -2.75
C ILE A 128 -4.94 -13.98 -2.79
N LEU A 129 -5.28 -13.39 -3.92
CA LEU A 129 -6.55 -12.72 -4.14
C LEU A 129 -7.63 -13.76 -4.49
N ARG A 130 -8.85 -13.57 -3.96
CA ARG A 130 -10.00 -14.37 -4.36
C ARG A 130 -10.45 -14.02 -5.78
N LYS A 131 -11.16 -14.95 -6.41
CA LYS A 131 -11.87 -14.66 -7.66
C LYS A 131 -12.86 -13.50 -7.42
N GLU A 132 -12.91 -12.58 -8.37
CA GLU A 132 -13.71 -11.34 -8.28
C GLU A 132 -13.22 -10.35 -7.21
N GLY A 133 -12.10 -10.66 -6.55
CA GLY A 133 -11.43 -9.72 -5.66
C GLY A 133 -10.71 -8.62 -6.42
N PHE A 134 -10.24 -7.61 -5.70
CA PHE A 134 -9.52 -6.49 -6.32
C PHE A 134 -8.22 -6.15 -5.57
N LEU A 135 -7.26 -5.66 -6.35
CA LEU A 135 -6.00 -5.08 -5.88
C LEU A 135 -6.06 -3.57 -6.06
N ALA A 136 -5.76 -2.82 -5.01
CA ALA A 136 -5.65 -1.36 -5.07
C ALA A 136 -4.23 -0.94 -4.65
N ILE A 137 -3.49 -0.31 -5.56
CA ILE A 137 -2.14 0.20 -5.33
C ILE A 137 -2.18 1.72 -5.46
N ALA A 138 -1.76 2.42 -4.41
CA ALA A 138 -1.46 3.84 -4.44
C ALA A 138 0.04 4.05 -4.28
N ASP A 139 0.69 4.59 -5.30
CA ASP A 139 2.14 4.79 -5.29
C ASP A 139 2.55 5.99 -6.16
N LEU A 140 3.82 6.33 -6.13
CA LEU A 140 4.41 7.42 -6.90
C LEU A 140 4.25 7.19 -8.41
N ASP A 141 3.73 8.19 -9.11
CA ASP A 141 3.90 8.28 -10.55
C ASP A 141 5.40 8.44 -10.89
N ALA A 142 5.79 8.06 -12.11
CA ALA A 142 7.19 8.07 -12.51
C ALA A 142 7.82 9.47 -12.30
N GLU A 143 8.99 9.50 -11.63
CA GLU A 143 9.68 10.72 -11.28
C GLU A 143 11.20 10.59 -11.56
N ASP A 144 11.96 11.65 -11.38
CA ASP A 144 13.37 11.76 -11.79
C ASP A 144 14.40 11.31 -10.73
N GLY A 145 13.95 10.65 -9.66
CA GLY A 145 14.79 10.21 -8.54
C GLY A 145 14.92 11.23 -7.41
N SER A 146 14.31 12.41 -7.56
CA SER A 146 14.41 13.48 -6.56
C SER A 146 13.51 13.26 -5.33
N PHE A 147 12.52 12.36 -5.42
CA PHE A 147 11.65 12.06 -4.29
C PHE A 147 12.41 11.46 -3.09
N HIS A 148 13.21 10.46 -3.32
CA HIS A 148 14.05 9.83 -2.30
C HIS A 148 15.47 10.39 -2.25
N GLY A 149 15.95 10.96 -3.35
CA GLY A 149 17.29 11.48 -3.51
C GLY A 149 18.33 10.41 -3.86
N ALA A 150 19.60 10.84 -3.93
CA ALA A 150 20.69 9.98 -4.36
C ALA A 150 20.89 8.78 -3.44
N GLY A 151 21.13 7.61 -4.04
CA GLY A 151 21.39 6.35 -3.30
C GLY A 151 20.16 5.56 -2.92
N PHE A 152 18.97 5.96 -3.37
CA PHE A 152 17.78 5.12 -3.29
C PHE A 152 17.90 3.96 -4.28
N ASP A 153 17.66 2.74 -3.81
CA ASP A 153 17.79 1.49 -4.57
C ASP A 153 16.45 0.88 -4.98
N GLY A 154 15.34 1.59 -4.76
CA GLY A 154 14.00 1.23 -5.20
C GLY A 154 13.63 1.86 -6.56
N HIS A 155 12.35 1.85 -6.87
CA HIS A 155 11.81 2.46 -8.09
C HIS A 155 11.54 3.96 -7.89
N ASN A 156 11.94 4.78 -8.85
CA ASN A 156 11.61 6.21 -8.89
C ASN A 156 10.18 6.42 -9.40
N GLY A 157 9.20 5.88 -8.67
CA GLY A 157 7.82 5.81 -9.11
C GLY A 157 7.61 4.79 -10.24
N PHE A 158 6.39 4.77 -10.78
CA PHE A 158 5.99 3.81 -11.82
C PHE A 158 5.36 4.53 -13.01
N ASP A 159 5.77 4.15 -14.21
CA ASP A 159 4.98 4.38 -15.40
C ASP A 159 3.71 3.51 -15.29
N VAL A 160 2.55 4.17 -15.17
CA VAL A 160 1.27 3.48 -14.95
C VAL A 160 0.88 2.57 -16.11
N VAL A 161 1.33 2.87 -17.35
CA VAL A 161 1.08 2.02 -18.53
C VAL A 161 1.89 0.74 -18.45
N GLU A 162 3.15 0.81 -18.03
CA GLU A 162 3.99 -0.38 -17.86
C GLU A 162 3.52 -1.21 -16.66
N LEU A 163 3.12 -0.57 -15.55
CA LEU A 163 2.56 -1.28 -14.40
C LEU A 163 1.25 -2.00 -14.75
N GLU A 164 0.37 -1.38 -15.54
CA GLU A 164 -0.84 -2.04 -16.06
C GLU A 164 -0.49 -3.28 -16.88
N LYS A 165 0.53 -3.25 -17.74
CA LYS A 165 0.96 -4.43 -18.52
C LYS A 165 1.40 -5.57 -17.60
N ILE A 166 2.14 -5.26 -16.52
CA ILE A 166 2.56 -6.24 -15.52
C ILE A 166 1.33 -6.87 -14.84
N MET A 167 0.34 -6.06 -14.45
CA MET A 167 -0.90 -6.55 -13.85
C MET A 167 -1.67 -7.46 -14.81
N ARG A 168 -1.84 -7.05 -16.07
CA ARG A 168 -2.52 -7.88 -17.08
C ARG A 168 -1.79 -9.20 -17.35
N LYS A 169 -0.45 -9.19 -17.38
CA LYS A 169 0.38 -10.39 -17.50
C LYS A 169 0.19 -11.34 -16.31
N ALA A 170 -0.03 -10.82 -15.10
CA ALA A 170 -0.31 -11.61 -13.90
C ALA A 170 -1.73 -12.22 -13.89
N GLY A 171 -2.66 -11.71 -14.73
CA GLY A 171 -4.02 -12.24 -14.86
C GLY A 171 -5.14 -11.26 -14.54
N PHE A 172 -4.84 -10.04 -14.08
CA PHE A 172 -5.86 -9.03 -13.82
C PHE A 172 -6.58 -8.60 -15.11
N ARG A 173 -7.92 -8.47 -15.05
CA ARG A 173 -8.77 -8.26 -16.23
C ARG A 173 -9.12 -6.81 -16.47
N SER A 174 -9.47 -6.09 -15.41
CA SER A 174 -9.80 -4.66 -15.47
C SER A 174 -8.75 -3.90 -14.68
N VAL A 175 -8.19 -2.85 -15.26
CA VAL A 175 -7.25 -1.96 -14.58
C VAL A 175 -7.70 -0.53 -14.84
N GLN A 176 -7.86 0.25 -13.78
CA GLN A 176 -8.21 1.66 -13.82
C GLN A 176 -7.20 2.45 -12.99
N THR A 177 -6.78 3.59 -13.48
CA THR A 177 -5.76 4.42 -12.81
C THR A 177 -6.15 5.89 -12.85
N GLU A 178 -5.87 6.59 -11.76
CA GLU A 178 -6.00 8.04 -11.68
C GLU A 178 -5.05 8.61 -10.64
N ILE A 179 -4.79 9.91 -10.68
CA ILE A 179 -4.07 10.61 -9.62
C ILE A 179 -5.04 10.87 -8.46
N CYS A 180 -4.67 10.38 -7.27
CA CYS A 180 -5.50 10.49 -6.06
C CYS A 180 -4.95 11.47 -5.01
N PHE A 181 -3.67 11.82 -5.11
CA PHE A 181 -3.02 12.75 -4.18
C PHE A 181 -1.81 13.41 -4.84
N HIS A 182 -1.46 14.61 -4.39
CA HIS A 182 -0.24 15.32 -4.76
C HIS A 182 0.61 15.58 -3.51
N MET A 183 1.85 15.12 -3.52
CA MET A 183 2.76 15.31 -2.41
C MET A 183 3.86 16.30 -2.78
N THR A 184 3.89 17.47 -2.14
CA THR A 184 4.93 18.46 -2.36
C THR A 184 6.10 18.23 -1.41
N LYS A 185 7.31 18.14 -1.96
CA LYS A 185 8.56 18.10 -1.17
C LYS A 185 9.50 19.25 -1.59
N MET A 186 10.29 19.73 -0.63
CA MET A 186 11.36 20.68 -0.94
C MET A 186 12.54 19.92 -1.54
N THR A 187 13.00 20.35 -2.70
CA THR A 187 14.23 19.93 -3.35
C THR A 187 15.25 21.07 -3.36
N PRO A 188 16.51 20.85 -3.73
CA PRO A 188 17.50 21.93 -3.90
C PRO A 188 17.03 23.01 -4.90
N GLU A 189 16.22 22.64 -5.90
CA GLU A 189 15.67 23.55 -6.90
C GLU A 189 14.38 24.26 -6.46
N GLY A 190 13.83 23.91 -5.28
CA GLY A 190 12.60 24.46 -4.74
C GLY A 190 11.50 23.41 -4.50
N PRO A 191 10.26 23.82 -4.23
CA PRO A 191 9.16 22.89 -4.02
C PRO A 191 8.85 22.14 -5.32
N LYS A 192 8.77 20.82 -5.23
CA LYS A 192 8.43 19.92 -6.33
C LYS A 192 7.23 19.07 -5.96
N ASP A 193 6.33 18.90 -6.92
CA ASP A 193 5.12 18.11 -6.79
C ASP A 193 5.36 16.68 -7.30
N TYR A 194 4.85 15.71 -6.54
CA TYR A 194 4.96 14.29 -6.83
C TYR A 194 3.56 13.68 -6.80
N PRO A 195 2.98 13.42 -7.98
CA PRO A 195 1.67 12.79 -8.08
C PRO A 195 1.70 11.38 -7.51
N ILE A 196 0.64 11.00 -6.81
CA ILE A 196 0.39 9.64 -6.36
C ILE A 196 -0.83 9.13 -7.10
N PHE A 197 -0.66 8.05 -7.84
CA PHE A 197 -1.76 7.38 -8.50
C PHE A 197 -2.47 6.41 -7.56
N LEU A 198 -3.73 6.13 -7.83
CA LEU A 198 -4.47 4.96 -7.34
C LEU A 198 -4.80 4.10 -8.55
N MET A 199 -4.25 2.88 -8.57
CA MET A 199 -4.52 1.87 -9.59
C MET A 199 -5.34 0.75 -8.97
N ILE A 200 -6.51 0.46 -9.53
CA ILE A 200 -7.42 -0.60 -9.08
C ILE A 200 -7.53 -1.64 -10.20
N ALA A 201 -7.27 -2.89 -9.84
CA ALA A 201 -7.32 -4.02 -10.76
C ALA A 201 -8.18 -5.16 -10.20
N THR A 202 -9.01 -5.79 -11.03
CA THR A 202 -9.88 -6.92 -10.64
C THR A 202 -9.35 -8.24 -11.18
N ASN A 203 -9.55 -9.31 -10.39
CA ASN A 203 -9.20 -10.70 -10.78
C ASN A 203 -10.27 -11.32 -11.67
#